data_8147d8e0541b6d19c0d8838f6c5d6144
#
_entry.id   8147d8e0541b6d19c0d8838f6c5d6144
#
_cell.length_a   1.000
_cell.length_b   1.000
_cell.length_c   1.000
_cell.angle_alpha   90.00
_cell.angle_beta   90.00
_cell.angle_gamma   90.00
#
_symmetry.space_group_name_H-M   'P 1'
#
loop_
_entity.id
_entity.type
_entity.pdbx_description
1 polymer ?
#
loop_
_entity_poly.entity_id
_entity_poly.type
_entity_poly.pdbx_seq_one_letter_code
_entity_poly.pdbx_strand_id
1 'polypeptide(L)'
;SASLVGSEMCIRDSMQRDMEKDRRIPKDRYEVMVREQAESGNAWEDAKNASDFSIFAPHLEKMIALTKEMAGYTDPGKEVYDVLLDKYEEGMDSATIDRLFGELKEALIPLVKKILAAKQPDDTKFHAYFDPDDQRKVQDLLLSYIGFSKDAGAVGETEHPFTLNFSSKDVRVTNHYYEHDPISAMFSAIHEGGHAIFEQNVNPEYDNTAAGSCRYMGVHESQSRFYENILGRNKNFWIPVYEKVQELMPQMKDISLDEFYREINHVRNSLIRTEADEVTYCFHIILRLSLIHISEPTRLA
;
A
#
# COMPACT_ATOMS: atom_id res chain seq x y z
N SER A 1 10.42 25.04 -25.63
CA SER A 1 10.58 26.00 -24.52
C SER A 1 9.24 26.40 -23.87
N ALA A 2 8.11 26.41 -24.62
CA ALA A 2 6.79 26.71 -24.04
C ALA A 2 6.26 25.64 -23.11
N SER A 3 6.66 24.37 -23.30
CA SER A 3 6.28 23.22 -22.43
C SER A 3 6.94 23.25 -21.05
N LEU A 4 8.19 23.71 -20.95
CA LEU A 4 8.91 23.84 -19.68
C LEU A 4 8.32 24.94 -18.79
N VAL A 5 7.93 26.07 -19.37
CA VAL A 5 7.29 27.17 -18.62
C VAL A 5 5.94 26.74 -18.03
N GLY A 6 5.19 25.92 -18.74
CA GLY A 6 3.92 25.35 -18.21
C GLY A 6 4.11 24.40 -17.02
N SER A 7 5.11 23.51 -17.08
CA SER A 7 5.39 22.56 -15.98
C SER A 7 5.94 23.24 -14.72
N GLU A 8 6.80 24.25 -14.87
CA GLU A 8 7.29 25.04 -13.72
C GLU A 8 6.16 25.80 -13.02
N MET A 9 5.20 26.37 -13.77
CA MET A 9 4.01 27.01 -13.20
C MET A 9 3.16 26.00 -12.43
N CYS A 10 2.90 24.82 -12.98
CA CYS A 10 2.09 23.79 -12.31
C CYS A 10 2.74 23.33 -10.99
N ILE A 11 4.06 23.11 -10.97
CA ILE A 11 4.79 22.73 -9.75
C ILE A 11 4.70 23.84 -8.70
N ARG A 12 4.93 25.09 -9.10
CA ARG A 12 4.84 26.26 -8.22
C ARG A 12 3.44 26.42 -7.63
N ASP A 13 2.41 26.34 -8.47
CA ASP A 13 1.02 26.52 -8.04
C ASP A 13 0.59 25.42 -7.07
N SER A 14 1.03 24.19 -7.32
CA SER A 14 0.81 23.06 -6.43
C SER A 14 1.48 23.25 -5.06
N MET A 15 2.75 23.64 -5.04
CA MET A 15 3.47 23.92 -3.79
C MET A 15 2.84 25.09 -3.02
N GLN A 16 2.44 26.14 -3.72
CA GLN A 16 1.79 27.29 -3.09
C GLN A 16 0.46 26.89 -2.45
N ARG A 17 -0.34 26.10 -3.15
CA ARG A 17 -1.60 25.56 -2.64
C ARG A 17 -1.41 24.75 -1.35
N ASP A 18 -0.45 23.82 -1.33
CA ASP A 18 -0.18 23.00 -0.15
C ASP A 18 0.33 23.84 1.02
N MET A 19 1.26 24.75 0.77
CA MET A 19 1.74 25.68 1.80
C MET A 19 0.63 26.57 2.37
N GLU A 20 -0.31 27.03 1.53
CA GLU A 20 -1.44 27.84 1.97
C GLU A 20 -2.41 27.01 2.84
N LYS A 21 -2.65 25.74 2.49
CA LYS A 21 -3.46 24.83 3.29
C LYS A 21 -2.81 24.54 4.65
N ASP A 22 -1.52 24.22 4.67
CA ASP A 22 -0.79 23.92 5.91
C ASP A 22 -0.71 25.14 6.85
N ARG A 23 -0.53 26.34 6.30
CA ARG A 23 -0.49 27.59 7.09
C ARG A 23 -1.80 27.96 7.78
N ARG A 24 -2.92 27.38 7.36
CA ARG A 24 -4.21 27.58 8.02
C ARG A 24 -4.32 26.82 9.33
N ILE A 25 -3.47 25.80 9.54
CA ILE A 25 -3.46 25.00 10.76
C ILE A 25 -2.72 25.81 11.87
N PRO A 26 -3.35 26.08 13.02
CA PRO A 26 -2.68 26.73 14.13
C PRO A 26 -1.50 25.88 14.63
N LYS A 27 -0.36 26.52 14.89
CA LYS A 27 0.88 25.82 15.28
C LYS A 27 0.71 24.93 16.51
N ASP A 28 0.04 25.44 17.55
CA ASP A 28 -0.22 24.70 18.78
C ASP A 28 -1.09 23.46 18.53
N ARG A 29 -2.05 23.54 17.60
CA ARG A 29 -2.89 22.39 17.24
C ARG A 29 -2.13 21.37 16.41
N TYR A 30 -1.26 21.83 15.51
CA TYR A 30 -0.36 20.95 14.76
C TYR A 30 0.59 20.17 15.69
N GLU A 31 1.17 20.84 16.70
CA GLU A 31 2.02 20.20 17.71
C GLU A 31 1.27 19.11 18.50
N VAL A 32 -0.01 19.34 18.84
CA VAL A 32 -0.86 18.33 19.50
C VAL A 32 -1.09 17.14 18.58
N MET A 33 -1.38 17.38 17.29
CA MET A 33 -1.60 16.32 16.30
C MET A 33 -0.37 15.42 16.14
N VAL A 34 0.81 16.03 15.96
CA VAL A 34 2.07 15.28 15.78
C VAL A 34 2.41 14.44 17.01
N ARG A 35 2.20 14.98 18.21
CA ARG A 35 2.43 14.25 19.45
C ARG A 35 1.49 13.05 19.58
N GLU A 36 0.21 13.26 19.35
CA GLU A 36 -0.78 12.19 19.42
C GLU A 36 -0.53 11.12 18.37
N GLN A 37 -0.10 11.50 17.17
CA GLN A 37 0.25 10.54 16.12
C GLN A 37 1.39 9.61 16.57
N ALA A 38 2.41 10.13 17.24
CA ALA A 38 3.51 9.33 17.77
C ALA A 38 3.05 8.43 18.95
N GLU A 39 2.27 8.98 19.88
CA GLU A 39 1.74 8.24 21.05
C GLU A 39 0.78 7.11 20.59
N SER A 40 -0.09 7.40 19.61
CA SER A 40 -1.04 6.42 19.09
C SER A 40 -0.37 5.30 18.30
N GLY A 41 0.76 5.57 17.65
CA GLY A 41 1.56 4.54 16.99
C GLY A 41 2.09 3.50 17.99
N ASN A 42 2.67 3.96 19.09
CA ASN A 42 3.15 3.07 20.16
C ASN A 42 1.98 2.27 20.80
N ALA A 43 0.87 2.96 21.11
CA ALA A 43 -0.31 2.31 21.67
C ALA A 43 -0.94 1.26 20.75
N TRP A 44 -0.88 1.49 19.42
CA TRP A 44 -1.32 0.52 18.44
C TRP A 44 -0.46 -0.75 18.45
N GLU A 45 0.86 -0.60 18.54
CA GLU A 45 1.80 -1.72 18.61
C GLU A 45 1.57 -2.54 19.89
N ASP A 46 1.45 -1.86 21.04
CA ASP A 46 1.14 -2.50 22.33
C ASP A 46 -0.19 -3.25 22.29
N ALA A 47 -1.23 -2.63 21.73
CA ALA A 47 -2.56 -3.24 21.56
C ALA A 47 -2.52 -4.48 20.66
N LYS A 48 -1.77 -4.42 19.55
CA LYS A 48 -1.58 -5.54 18.62
C LYS A 48 -0.89 -6.71 19.33
N ASN A 49 0.21 -6.45 20.01
CA ASN A 49 0.98 -7.46 20.72
C ASN A 49 0.19 -8.11 21.86
N ALA A 50 -0.63 -7.32 22.58
CA ALA A 50 -1.51 -7.81 23.62
C ALA A 50 -2.82 -8.43 23.11
N SER A 51 -3.15 -8.28 21.82
CA SER A 51 -4.47 -8.57 21.25
C SER A 51 -5.61 -7.90 22.03
N ASP A 52 -5.39 -6.66 22.50
CA ASP A 52 -6.33 -5.88 23.31
C ASP A 52 -6.57 -4.50 22.70
N PHE A 53 -7.68 -4.36 21.99
CA PHE A 53 -8.08 -3.08 21.37
C PHE A 53 -8.33 -1.95 22.37
N SER A 54 -8.65 -2.25 23.63
CA SER A 54 -8.94 -1.23 24.66
C SER A 54 -7.75 -0.31 24.93
N ILE A 55 -6.52 -0.77 24.66
CA ILE A 55 -5.30 0.02 24.77
C ILE A 55 -5.26 1.12 23.69
N PHE A 56 -5.68 0.80 22.47
CA PHE A 56 -5.63 1.73 21.33
C PHE A 56 -6.88 2.61 21.20
N ALA A 57 -8.04 2.14 21.63
CA ALA A 57 -9.33 2.83 21.42
C ALA A 57 -9.32 4.32 21.80
N PRO A 58 -8.82 4.77 22.99
CA PRO A 58 -8.81 6.18 23.35
C PRO A 58 -7.90 7.03 22.45
N HIS A 59 -6.80 6.47 21.96
CA HIS A 59 -5.91 7.13 20.99
C HIS A 59 -6.58 7.27 19.64
N LEU A 60 -7.28 6.23 19.17
CA LEU A 60 -8.03 6.27 17.93
C LEU A 60 -9.13 7.34 17.96
N GLU A 61 -9.91 7.44 19.05
CA GLU A 61 -10.92 8.48 19.21
C GLU A 61 -10.32 9.88 19.13
N LYS A 62 -9.20 10.10 19.80
CA LYS A 62 -8.48 11.37 19.80
C LYS A 62 -7.90 11.70 18.43
N MET A 63 -7.33 10.70 17.72
CA MET A 63 -6.84 10.87 16.36
C MET A 63 -7.95 11.25 15.38
N ILE A 64 -9.13 10.61 15.49
CA ILE A 64 -10.29 10.95 14.66
C ILE A 64 -10.73 12.40 14.93
N ALA A 65 -10.83 12.81 16.19
CA ALA A 65 -11.22 14.17 16.56
C ALA A 65 -10.22 15.21 16.01
N LEU A 66 -8.92 14.99 16.20
CA LEU A 66 -7.87 15.87 15.69
C LEU A 66 -7.84 15.91 14.15
N THR A 67 -8.03 14.78 13.47
CA THR A 67 -8.10 14.73 12.00
C THR A 67 -9.27 15.54 11.46
N LYS A 68 -10.45 15.45 12.09
CA LYS A 68 -11.62 16.28 11.74
C LYS A 68 -11.34 17.77 11.97
N GLU A 69 -10.67 18.11 13.06
CA GLU A 69 -10.26 19.48 13.37
C GLU A 69 -9.28 20.02 12.32
N MET A 70 -8.23 19.26 11.97
CA MET A 70 -7.25 19.67 10.95
C MET A 70 -7.90 19.87 9.59
N ALA A 71 -8.80 18.98 9.18
CA ALA A 71 -9.57 19.14 7.94
C ALA A 71 -10.39 20.44 7.92
N GLY A 72 -10.99 20.80 9.05
CA GLY A 72 -11.72 22.06 9.20
C GLY A 72 -10.85 23.33 9.04
N TYR A 73 -9.59 23.28 9.42
CA TYR A 73 -8.64 24.37 9.17
C TYR A 73 -8.18 24.39 7.70
N THR A 74 -7.93 23.22 7.13
CA THR A 74 -7.37 23.07 5.77
C THR A 74 -8.32 23.58 4.70
N ASP A 75 -9.59 23.15 4.74
CA ASP A 75 -10.63 23.53 3.77
C ASP A 75 -11.97 23.77 4.49
N PRO A 76 -12.18 24.95 5.09
CA PRO A 76 -13.39 25.25 5.82
C PRO A 76 -14.65 25.14 4.95
N GLY A 77 -15.62 24.42 5.43
CA GLY A 77 -16.94 24.26 4.77
C GLY A 77 -17.04 23.12 3.79
N LYS A 78 -15.96 22.37 3.54
CA LYS A 78 -16.01 21.08 2.84
C LYS A 78 -16.28 19.93 3.80
N GLU A 79 -16.86 18.85 3.29
CA GLU A 79 -16.97 17.60 4.04
C GLU A 79 -15.58 17.08 4.41
N VAL A 80 -15.42 16.63 5.66
CA VAL A 80 -14.11 16.22 6.21
C VAL A 80 -13.45 15.16 5.36
N TYR A 81 -14.21 14.18 4.89
CA TYR A 81 -13.66 13.08 4.12
C TYR A 81 -13.17 13.54 2.73
N ASP A 82 -13.87 14.47 2.09
CA ASP A 82 -13.44 15.05 0.81
C ASP A 82 -12.15 15.87 0.96
N VAL A 83 -11.97 16.56 2.10
CA VAL A 83 -10.70 17.24 2.41
C VAL A 83 -9.55 16.25 2.53
N LEU A 84 -9.79 15.09 3.17
CA LEU A 84 -8.78 14.05 3.32
C LEU A 84 -8.47 13.36 1.99
N LEU A 85 -9.46 13.10 1.14
CA LEU A 85 -9.25 12.54 -0.20
C LEU A 85 -8.40 13.47 -1.07
N ASP A 86 -8.74 14.76 -1.10
CA ASP A 86 -8.04 15.79 -1.88
C ASP A 86 -6.57 15.97 -1.44
N LYS A 87 -6.23 15.61 -0.19
CA LYS A 87 -4.85 15.60 0.30
C LYS A 87 -3.99 14.53 -0.37
N TYR A 88 -4.55 13.37 -0.67
CA TYR A 88 -3.85 12.23 -1.25
C TYR A 88 -3.97 12.19 -2.79
N GLU A 89 -5.10 12.67 -3.31
CA GLU A 89 -5.39 12.71 -4.74
C GLU A 89 -6.14 14.01 -5.04
N GLU A 90 -5.47 15.00 -5.61
CA GLU A 90 -6.01 16.33 -5.83
C GLU A 90 -7.28 16.29 -6.69
N GLY A 91 -8.35 16.88 -6.18
CA GLY A 91 -9.66 16.92 -6.84
C GLY A 91 -10.53 15.69 -6.63
N MET A 92 -10.06 14.69 -5.86
CA MET A 92 -10.88 13.54 -5.52
C MET A 92 -11.92 13.90 -4.47
N ASP A 93 -13.14 13.36 -4.64
CA ASP A 93 -14.25 13.52 -3.71
C ASP A 93 -15.03 12.21 -3.53
N SER A 94 -15.86 12.18 -2.49
CA SER A 94 -16.70 11.03 -2.14
C SER A 94 -17.66 10.65 -3.26
N ALA A 95 -18.22 11.61 -3.99
CA ALA A 95 -19.16 11.36 -5.07
C ALA A 95 -18.50 10.60 -6.24
N THR A 96 -17.26 10.98 -6.57
CA THR A 96 -16.46 10.30 -7.60
C THR A 96 -16.16 8.87 -7.18
N ILE A 97 -15.75 8.65 -5.92
CA ILE A 97 -15.44 7.32 -5.39
C ILE A 97 -16.72 6.46 -5.34
N ASP A 98 -17.85 6.99 -4.89
CA ASP A 98 -19.12 6.25 -4.83
C ASP A 98 -19.55 5.74 -6.21
N ARG A 99 -19.38 6.58 -7.24
CA ARG A 99 -19.66 6.17 -8.63
C ARG A 99 -18.73 5.05 -9.08
N LEU A 100 -17.41 5.21 -8.90
CA LEU A 100 -16.40 4.21 -9.30
C LEU A 100 -16.62 2.87 -8.57
N PHE A 101 -16.86 2.93 -7.26
CA PHE A 101 -17.12 1.72 -6.47
C PHE A 101 -18.48 1.08 -6.77
N GLY A 102 -19.46 1.88 -7.19
CA GLY A 102 -20.73 1.37 -7.71
C GLY A 102 -20.50 0.49 -8.94
N GLU A 103 -19.80 1.02 -9.94
CA GLU A 103 -19.45 0.32 -11.18
C GLU A 103 -18.62 -0.96 -10.91
N LEU A 104 -17.62 -0.87 -9.99
CA LEU A 104 -16.81 -2.02 -9.57
C LEU A 104 -17.64 -3.12 -8.91
N LYS A 105 -18.57 -2.76 -8.00
CA LYS A 105 -19.44 -3.73 -7.32
C LYS A 105 -20.33 -4.47 -8.32
N GLU A 106 -20.92 -3.75 -9.27
CA GLU A 106 -21.77 -4.35 -10.30
C GLU A 106 -21.01 -5.38 -11.15
N ALA A 107 -19.75 -5.09 -11.51
CA ALA A 107 -18.93 -5.97 -12.32
C ALA A 107 -18.36 -7.15 -11.52
N LEU A 108 -17.82 -6.89 -10.32
CA LEU A 108 -17.01 -7.87 -9.60
C LEU A 108 -17.82 -8.82 -8.71
N ILE A 109 -18.94 -8.38 -8.13
CA ILE A 109 -19.74 -9.27 -7.25
C ILE A 109 -20.20 -10.55 -7.97
N PRO A 110 -20.76 -10.50 -9.20
CA PRO A 110 -21.12 -11.71 -9.93
C PRO A 110 -19.91 -12.58 -10.28
N LEU A 111 -18.78 -11.96 -10.60
CA LEU A 111 -17.53 -12.67 -10.91
C LEU A 111 -17.01 -13.44 -9.70
N VAL A 112 -16.88 -12.76 -8.54
CA VAL A 112 -16.40 -13.38 -7.29
C VAL A 112 -17.32 -14.54 -6.89
N LYS A 113 -18.64 -14.37 -6.93
CA LYS A 113 -19.60 -15.44 -6.62
C LYS A 113 -19.38 -16.66 -7.54
N LYS A 114 -19.13 -16.44 -8.83
CA LYS A 114 -18.86 -17.50 -9.79
C LYS A 114 -17.54 -18.22 -9.50
N ILE A 115 -16.49 -17.48 -9.16
CA ILE A 115 -15.17 -18.03 -8.85
C ILE A 115 -15.24 -18.86 -7.56
N LEU A 116 -15.84 -18.33 -6.49
CA LEU A 116 -15.95 -19.04 -5.20
C LEU A 116 -16.83 -20.29 -5.28
N ALA A 117 -17.78 -20.36 -6.21
CA ALA A 117 -18.56 -21.55 -6.49
C ALA A 117 -17.83 -22.61 -7.32
N ALA A 118 -16.70 -22.27 -7.93
CA ALA A 118 -15.89 -23.20 -8.71
C ALA A 118 -15.00 -24.05 -7.80
N LYS A 119 -14.43 -25.14 -8.35
CA LYS A 119 -13.44 -25.96 -7.65
C LYS A 119 -12.21 -25.11 -7.38
N GLN A 120 -11.86 -24.98 -6.09
CA GLN A 120 -10.67 -24.23 -5.67
C GLN A 120 -9.39 -25.06 -5.87
N PRO A 121 -8.23 -24.40 -6.12
CA PRO A 121 -6.91 -25.06 -6.13
C PRO A 121 -6.61 -25.68 -4.76
N ASP A 122 -5.71 -26.67 -4.75
CA ASP A 122 -5.14 -27.23 -3.52
C ASP A 122 -3.91 -26.40 -3.14
N ASP A 123 -4.00 -25.71 -2.01
CA ASP A 123 -2.97 -24.80 -1.48
C ASP A 123 -2.16 -25.40 -0.30
N THR A 124 -2.41 -26.66 0.07
CA THR A 124 -1.84 -27.26 1.28
C THR A 124 -0.31 -27.23 1.34
N LYS A 125 0.37 -27.31 0.20
CA LYS A 125 1.83 -27.24 0.12
C LYS A 125 2.39 -25.87 0.51
N PHE A 126 1.62 -24.79 0.35
CA PHE A 126 2.04 -23.42 0.63
C PHE A 126 1.92 -23.04 2.10
N HIS A 127 1.28 -23.88 2.91
CA HIS A 127 1.16 -23.71 4.37
C HIS A 127 2.14 -24.58 5.16
N ALA A 128 3.11 -25.24 4.49
CA ALA A 128 4.23 -25.89 5.15
C ALA A 128 5.13 -24.85 5.86
N TYR A 129 6.11 -25.33 6.61
CA TYR A 129 7.11 -24.44 7.19
C TYR A 129 8.11 -23.96 6.11
N PHE A 130 8.30 -22.66 6.01
CA PHE A 130 9.27 -21.99 5.15
C PHE A 130 10.20 -21.13 5.98
N ASP A 131 11.49 -21.45 5.93
CA ASP A 131 12.50 -20.77 6.73
C ASP A 131 12.59 -19.26 6.34
N PRO A 132 12.51 -18.32 7.30
CA PRO A 132 12.65 -16.90 7.03
C PRO A 132 13.96 -16.50 6.37
N ASP A 133 15.08 -17.21 6.65
CA ASP A 133 16.37 -16.93 6.01
C ASP A 133 16.36 -17.33 4.52
N ASP A 134 15.63 -18.37 4.15
CA ASP A 134 15.43 -18.74 2.75
C ASP A 134 14.50 -17.73 2.05
N GLN A 135 13.47 -17.25 2.74
CA GLN A 135 12.60 -16.18 2.22
C GLN A 135 13.38 -14.89 1.95
N ARG A 136 14.33 -14.51 2.82
CA ARG A 136 15.23 -13.35 2.61
C ARG A 136 16.10 -13.50 1.36
N LYS A 137 16.62 -14.70 1.10
CA LYS A 137 17.40 -14.99 -0.11
C LYS A 137 16.54 -14.87 -1.38
N VAL A 138 15.30 -15.36 -1.33
CA VAL A 138 14.34 -15.24 -2.43
C VAL A 138 13.95 -13.78 -2.66
N GLN A 139 13.70 -13.00 -1.59
CA GLN A 139 13.48 -11.56 -1.70
C GLN A 139 14.62 -10.86 -2.43
N ASP A 140 15.87 -11.13 -2.05
CA ASP A 140 17.06 -10.54 -2.67
C ASP A 140 17.16 -10.88 -4.15
N LEU A 141 16.81 -12.11 -4.51
CA LEU A 141 16.70 -12.55 -5.90
C LEU A 141 15.63 -11.76 -6.65
N LEU A 142 14.42 -11.65 -6.09
CA LEU A 142 13.30 -10.99 -6.73
C LEU A 142 13.53 -9.49 -6.91
N LEU A 143 14.02 -8.81 -5.87
CA LEU A 143 14.38 -7.39 -5.94
C LEU A 143 15.43 -7.13 -7.04
N SER A 144 16.48 -7.96 -7.09
CA SER A 144 17.49 -7.87 -8.15
C SER A 144 16.90 -8.16 -9.54
N TYR A 145 16.01 -9.15 -9.63
CA TYR A 145 15.38 -9.56 -10.88
C TYR A 145 14.50 -8.47 -11.49
N ILE A 146 13.77 -7.72 -10.66
CA ILE A 146 12.94 -6.60 -11.13
C ILE A 146 13.75 -5.31 -11.35
N GLY A 147 15.01 -5.25 -10.95
CA GLY A 147 15.92 -4.14 -11.24
C GLY A 147 16.18 -3.19 -10.07
N PHE A 148 15.81 -3.54 -8.83
CA PHE A 148 16.19 -2.76 -7.64
C PHE A 148 17.71 -2.76 -7.45
N SER A 149 18.30 -1.58 -7.28
CA SER A 149 19.74 -1.40 -7.06
C SER A 149 20.06 -1.33 -5.57
N LYS A 150 20.83 -2.29 -5.07
CA LYS A 150 21.37 -2.26 -3.70
C LYS A 150 22.46 -1.19 -3.48
N ASP A 151 23.06 -0.67 -4.56
CA ASP A 151 24.01 0.45 -4.48
C ASP A 151 23.31 1.78 -4.19
N ALA A 152 22.00 1.85 -4.45
CA ALA A 152 21.14 3.01 -4.24
C ALA A 152 20.04 2.72 -3.20
N GLY A 153 20.21 1.71 -2.35
CA GLY A 153 19.19 1.38 -1.36
C GLY A 153 19.59 0.27 -0.40
N ALA A 154 18.72 0.04 0.56
CA ALA A 154 18.88 -0.99 1.58
C ALA A 154 17.56 -1.78 1.75
N VAL A 155 17.69 -2.97 2.33
CA VAL A 155 16.56 -3.84 2.66
C VAL A 155 16.57 -4.11 4.16
N GLY A 156 15.40 -4.03 4.79
CA GLY A 156 15.19 -4.28 6.22
C GLY A 156 13.98 -5.15 6.48
N GLU A 157 13.69 -5.40 7.75
CA GLU A 157 12.52 -6.14 8.22
C GLU A 157 11.68 -5.28 9.15
N THR A 158 10.36 -5.31 8.99
CA THR A 158 9.38 -4.57 9.80
C THR A 158 8.08 -5.34 9.90
N GLU A 159 7.25 -4.98 10.88
CA GLU A 159 5.91 -5.59 11.08
C GLU A 159 4.96 -5.36 9.88
N HIS A 160 5.16 -4.30 9.12
CA HIS A 160 4.43 -4.00 7.90
C HIS A 160 5.43 -3.55 6.84
N PRO A 161 5.50 -4.22 5.69
CA PRO A 161 6.34 -3.81 4.57
C PRO A 161 6.07 -2.38 4.14
N PHE A 162 7.12 -1.64 3.82
CA PHE A 162 7.02 -0.29 3.25
C PHE A 162 8.29 0.09 2.48
N THR A 163 8.15 1.09 1.62
CA THR A 163 9.27 1.75 0.94
C THR A 163 9.43 3.17 1.45
N LEU A 164 10.65 3.55 1.74
CA LEU A 164 11.02 4.90 2.17
C LEU A 164 12.17 5.41 1.29
N ASN A 165 12.04 6.63 0.76
CA ASN A 165 13.09 7.28 0.00
C ASN A 165 13.59 8.55 0.70
N PHE A 166 14.92 8.75 0.67
CA PHE A 166 15.60 9.99 1.05
C PHE A 166 16.12 10.74 -0.19
N SER A 167 16.45 10.00 -1.22
CA SER A 167 16.84 10.49 -2.53
C SER A 167 16.80 9.32 -3.54
N SER A 168 16.99 9.59 -4.82
CA SER A 168 17.13 8.54 -5.85
C SER A 168 18.30 7.58 -5.58
N LYS A 169 19.23 7.94 -4.66
CA LYS A 169 20.42 7.15 -4.26
C LYS A 169 20.30 6.52 -2.86
N ASP A 170 19.21 6.78 -2.15
CA ASP A 170 18.95 6.14 -0.84
C ASP A 170 17.45 5.82 -0.74
N VAL A 171 17.07 4.67 -1.30
CA VAL A 171 15.72 4.12 -1.27
C VAL A 171 15.72 2.82 -0.47
N ARG A 172 14.92 2.76 0.58
CA ARG A 172 14.90 1.66 1.54
C ARG A 172 13.60 0.89 1.46
N VAL A 173 13.71 -0.43 1.32
CA VAL A 173 12.59 -1.37 1.25
C VAL A 173 12.57 -2.18 2.54
N THR A 174 11.40 -2.41 3.11
CA THR A 174 11.24 -3.35 4.21
C THR A 174 10.27 -4.47 3.81
N ASN A 175 10.41 -5.61 4.48
CA ASN A 175 9.55 -6.77 4.27
C ASN A 175 9.20 -7.44 5.61
N HIS A 176 8.30 -8.42 5.58
CA HIS A 176 7.96 -9.31 6.68
C HIS A 176 7.94 -10.76 6.22
N TYR A 177 8.32 -11.69 7.08
CA TYR A 177 8.45 -13.11 6.72
C TYR A 177 7.56 -13.96 7.59
N TYR A 178 6.63 -14.68 6.97
CA TYR A 178 5.74 -15.61 7.64
C TYR A 178 6.20 -17.05 7.40
N GLU A 179 6.38 -17.82 8.47
CA GLU A 179 6.85 -19.20 8.39
C GLU A 179 5.92 -20.13 7.61
N HIS A 180 4.66 -19.74 7.43
CA HIS A 180 3.62 -20.54 6.77
C HIS A 180 2.95 -19.82 5.60
N ASP A 181 3.53 -18.71 5.13
CA ASP A 181 3.08 -17.98 3.95
C ASP A 181 4.26 -17.30 3.22
N PRO A 182 5.03 -18.05 2.44
CA PRO A 182 6.17 -17.49 1.70
C PRO A 182 5.74 -16.57 0.56
N ILE A 183 4.49 -16.72 0.07
CA ILE A 183 3.96 -15.91 -1.03
C ILE A 183 3.80 -14.47 -0.59
N SER A 184 3.35 -14.23 0.64
CA SER A 184 3.23 -12.88 1.21
C SER A 184 4.56 -12.12 1.12
N ALA A 185 5.67 -12.72 1.56
CA ALA A 185 6.99 -12.10 1.50
C ALA A 185 7.48 -11.87 0.06
N MET A 186 7.21 -12.80 -0.87
CA MET A 186 7.58 -12.66 -2.28
C MET A 186 6.85 -11.49 -2.94
N PHE A 187 5.53 -11.40 -2.73
CA PHE A 187 4.72 -10.36 -3.34
C PHE A 187 4.91 -8.99 -2.68
N SER A 188 5.14 -8.94 -1.38
CA SER A 188 5.57 -7.72 -0.70
C SER A 188 6.91 -7.21 -1.26
N ALA A 189 7.89 -8.08 -1.49
CA ALA A 189 9.15 -7.69 -2.10
C ALA A 189 9.00 -7.13 -3.52
N ILE A 190 8.12 -7.71 -4.33
CA ILE A 190 7.85 -7.23 -5.69
C ILE A 190 7.10 -5.89 -5.64
N HIS A 191 6.12 -5.75 -4.74
CA HIS A 191 5.34 -4.53 -4.53
C HIS A 191 6.22 -3.37 -4.08
N GLU A 192 6.91 -3.53 -2.96
CA GLU A 192 7.81 -2.51 -2.41
C GLU A 192 9.00 -2.23 -3.35
N GLY A 193 9.49 -3.26 -4.03
CA GLY A 193 10.47 -3.12 -5.08
C GLY A 193 9.97 -2.27 -6.25
N GLY A 194 8.70 -2.36 -6.61
CA GLY A 194 8.06 -1.51 -7.61
C GLY A 194 8.06 -0.03 -7.20
N HIS A 195 7.70 0.28 -5.96
CA HIS A 195 7.83 1.61 -5.38
C HIS A 195 9.29 2.09 -5.41
N ALA A 196 10.21 1.22 -5.00
CA ALA A 196 11.63 1.55 -4.90
C ALA A 196 12.24 1.86 -6.26
N ILE A 197 11.91 1.09 -7.30
CA ILE A 197 12.39 1.33 -8.66
C ILE A 197 11.86 2.66 -9.20
N PHE A 198 10.61 3.02 -8.89
CA PHE A 198 10.07 4.34 -9.24
C PHE A 198 10.95 5.44 -8.66
N GLU A 199 11.26 5.40 -7.37
CA GLU A 199 12.07 6.40 -6.68
C GLU A 199 13.53 6.39 -7.14
N GLN A 200 14.14 5.23 -7.37
CA GLN A 200 15.52 5.12 -7.87
C GLN A 200 15.69 5.65 -9.30
N ASN A 201 14.60 5.78 -10.06
CA ASN A 201 14.62 6.32 -11.43
C ASN A 201 14.24 7.81 -11.51
N VAL A 202 14.00 8.47 -10.39
CA VAL A 202 13.89 9.92 -10.35
C VAL A 202 15.24 10.54 -10.80
N ASN A 203 15.19 11.55 -11.69
CA ASN A 203 16.42 12.22 -12.10
C ASN A 203 17.09 12.89 -10.88
N PRO A 204 18.37 12.55 -10.57
CA PRO A 204 19.07 13.10 -9.40
C PRO A 204 19.12 14.64 -9.33
N GLU A 205 18.97 15.34 -10.45
CA GLU A 205 18.86 16.81 -10.48
C GLU A 205 17.62 17.32 -9.75
N TYR A 206 16.60 16.47 -9.59
CA TYR A 206 15.35 16.79 -8.91
C TYR A 206 15.27 16.27 -7.48
N ASP A 207 16.30 15.53 -7.01
CA ASP A 207 16.35 15.07 -5.63
C ASP A 207 16.15 16.24 -4.64
N ASN A 208 15.34 16.03 -3.62
CA ASN A 208 14.99 17.03 -2.60
C ASN A 208 14.28 18.28 -3.15
N THR A 209 13.70 18.19 -4.34
CA THR A 209 12.84 19.24 -4.91
C THR A 209 11.41 18.71 -5.10
N ALA A 210 10.45 19.63 -5.23
CA ALA A 210 9.07 19.24 -5.51
C ALA A 210 8.88 18.56 -6.88
N ALA A 211 9.83 18.73 -7.81
CA ALA A 211 9.81 18.08 -9.11
C ALA A 211 10.24 16.60 -9.02
N GLY A 212 11.01 16.22 -8.00
CA GLY A 212 11.42 14.85 -7.73
C GLY A 212 10.45 14.06 -6.86
N SER A 213 9.43 14.69 -6.29
CA SER A 213 8.43 14.02 -5.46
C SER A 213 7.22 13.59 -6.26
N CYS A 214 6.78 12.35 -6.08
CA CYS A 214 5.48 11.91 -6.60
C CYS A 214 4.36 12.52 -5.76
N ARG A 215 3.59 13.43 -6.35
CA ARG A 215 2.50 14.12 -5.68
C ARG A 215 1.26 13.25 -5.48
N TYR A 216 1.00 12.38 -6.46
CA TYR A 216 -0.20 11.56 -6.52
C TYR A 216 0.09 10.15 -6.05
N MET A 217 -0.52 9.75 -4.95
CA MET A 217 -0.32 8.41 -4.41
C MET A 217 -0.82 7.32 -5.35
N GLY A 218 -1.87 7.59 -6.13
CA GLY A 218 -2.38 6.66 -7.14
C GLY A 218 -1.36 6.37 -8.25
N VAL A 219 -0.55 7.36 -8.65
CA VAL A 219 0.54 7.15 -9.62
C VAL A 219 1.65 6.28 -9.02
N HIS A 220 2.04 6.55 -7.79
CA HIS A 220 3.07 5.79 -7.08
C HIS A 220 2.62 4.34 -6.84
N GLU A 221 1.37 4.15 -6.39
CA GLU A 221 0.78 2.83 -6.20
C GLU A 221 0.56 2.08 -7.53
N SER A 222 0.31 2.78 -8.63
CA SER A 222 0.19 2.13 -9.94
C SER A 222 1.49 1.45 -10.37
N GLN A 223 2.64 1.97 -9.94
CA GLN A 223 3.94 1.37 -10.22
C GLN A 223 4.15 0.08 -9.42
N SER A 224 3.87 0.08 -8.13
CA SER A 224 3.93 -1.13 -7.31
C SER A 224 2.96 -2.21 -7.81
N ARG A 225 1.73 -1.81 -8.15
CA ARG A 225 0.71 -2.72 -8.71
C ARG A 225 1.07 -3.24 -10.09
N PHE A 226 1.77 -2.46 -10.91
CA PHE A 226 2.29 -2.96 -12.18
C PHE A 226 3.25 -4.12 -11.96
N TYR A 227 4.20 -3.98 -11.03
CA TYR A 227 5.14 -5.05 -10.73
C TYR A 227 4.46 -6.24 -10.04
N GLU A 228 3.64 -5.99 -9.03
CA GLU A 228 2.96 -7.04 -8.25
C GLU A 228 1.92 -7.78 -9.10
N ASN A 229 0.97 -7.05 -9.69
CA ASN A 229 -0.23 -7.67 -10.28
C ASN A 229 -0.08 -7.96 -11.77
N ILE A 230 0.49 -7.04 -12.55
CA ILE A 230 0.62 -7.24 -14.00
C ILE A 230 1.80 -8.16 -14.31
N LEU A 231 2.94 -7.98 -13.68
CA LEU A 231 4.12 -8.83 -13.90
C LEU A 231 4.12 -10.02 -12.93
N GLY A 232 4.07 -9.82 -11.64
CA GLY A 232 4.26 -10.85 -10.62
C GLY A 232 3.20 -11.96 -10.64
N ARG A 233 1.97 -11.65 -11.05
CA ARG A 233 0.91 -12.68 -11.22
C ARG A 233 0.90 -13.33 -12.60
N ASN A 234 1.81 -12.93 -13.50
CA ASN A 234 1.94 -13.54 -14.83
C ASN A 234 2.92 -14.72 -14.77
N LYS A 235 2.52 -15.87 -15.30
CA LYS A 235 3.36 -17.08 -15.35
C LYS A 235 4.71 -16.84 -16.04
N ASN A 236 4.74 -16.04 -17.11
CA ASN A 236 5.96 -15.75 -17.85
C ASN A 236 7.01 -14.98 -17.04
N PHE A 237 6.59 -14.23 -16.02
CA PHE A 237 7.51 -13.58 -15.09
C PHE A 237 8.35 -14.60 -14.31
N TRP A 238 7.75 -15.72 -13.94
CA TRP A 238 8.41 -16.74 -13.11
C TRP A 238 9.23 -17.76 -13.90
N ILE A 239 8.96 -17.98 -15.19
CA ILE A 239 9.70 -18.96 -16.00
C ILE A 239 11.22 -18.80 -15.88
N PRO A 240 11.81 -17.60 -15.98
CA PRO A 240 13.28 -17.45 -15.92
C PRO A 240 13.85 -17.56 -14.49
N VAL A 241 13.04 -17.42 -13.44
CA VAL A 241 13.53 -17.25 -12.07
C VAL A 241 13.07 -18.34 -11.11
N TYR A 242 12.03 -19.13 -11.46
CA TYR A 242 11.40 -20.09 -10.55
C TYR A 242 12.32 -21.22 -10.10
N GLU A 243 13.14 -21.77 -10.98
CA GLU A 243 14.13 -22.79 -10.64
C GLU A 243 15.10 -22.26 -9.57
N LYS A 244 15.50 -20.99 -9.68
CA LYS A 244 16.34 -20.33 -8.68
C LYS A 244 15.63 -20.11 -7.35
N VAL A 245 14.33 -19.81 -7.38
CA VAL A 245 13.50 -19.76 -6.16
C VAL A 245 13.50 -21.10 -5.46
N GLN A 246 13.33 -22.22 -6.20
CA GLN A 246 13.37 -23.59 -5.65
C GLN A 246 14.74 -23.99 -5.10
N GLU A 247 15.83 -23.46 -5.69
CA GLU A 247 17.18 -23.68 -5.15
C GLU A 247 17.41 -22.95 -3.82
N LEU A 248 16.92 -21.69 -3.70
CA LEU A 248 17.08 -20.86 -2.52
C LEU A 248 16.10 -21.22 -1.40
N MET A 249 14.96 -21.76 -1.75
CA MET A 249 13.90 -22.20 -0.83
C MET A 249 13.54 -23.67 -1.14
N PRO A 250 14.31 -24.63 -0.58
CA PRO A 250 14.16 -26.05 -0.90
C PRO A 250 12.76 -26.62 -0.64
N GLN A 251 11.98 -25.99 0.25
CA GLN A 251 10.59 -26.36 0.55
C GLN A 251 9.68 -26.20 -0.67
N MET A 252 10.07 -25.34 -1.63
CA MET A 252 9.35 -25.15 -2.91
C MET A 252 9.66 -26.23 -3.96
N LYS A 253 10.62 -27.13 -3.71
CA LYS A 253 11.15 -28.07 -4.71
C LYS A 253 10.09 -29.00 -5.31
N ASP A 254 9.13 -29.42 -4.49
CA ASP A 254 8.04 -30.32 -4.92
C ASP A 254 6.79 -29.55 -5.39
N ILE A 255 6.89 -28.24 -5.59
CA ILE A 255 5.84 -27.37 -6.12
C ILE A 255 6.20 -27.00 -7.55
N SER A 256 5.43 -27.48 -8.51
CA SER A 256 5.63 -27.14 -9.92
C SER A 256 5.28 -25.65 -10.17
N LEU A 257 5.85 -25.08 -11.22
CA LEU A 257 5.49 -23.72 -11.65
C LEU A 257 3.98 -23.57 -11.93
N ASP A 258 3.32 -24.64 -12.40
CA ASP A 258 1.87 -24.61 -12.63
C ASP A 258 1.05 -24.59 -11.33
N GLU A 259 1.48 -25.30 -10.30
CA GLU A 259 0.86 -25.25 -8.97
C GLU A 259 1.08 -23.87 -8.36
N PHE A 260 2.32 -23.35 -8.40
CA PHE A 260 2.65 -22.02 -7.93
C PHE A 260 1.84 -20.94 -8.65
N TYR A 261 1.74 -21.00 -9.98
CA TYR A 261 0.95 -20.05 -10.76
C TYR A 261 -0.54 -20.07 -10.41
N ARG A 262 -1.10 -21.24 -10.11
CA ARG A 262 -2.50 -21.32 -9.64
C ARG A 262 -2.66 -20.69 -8.26
N GLU A 263 -1.71 -20.91 -7.37
CA GLU A 263 -1.77 -20.37 -6.02
C GLU A 263 -1.64 -18.85 -5.99
N ILE A 264 -0.68 -18.26 -6.69
CA ILE A 264 -0.55 -16.79 -6.73
C ILE A 264 -1.72 -16.08 -7.40
N ASN A 265 -2.59 -16.81 -8.09
CA ASN A 265 -3.84 -16.32 -8.68
C ASN A 265 -5.09 -16.92 -8.00
N HIS A 266 -4.94 -17.53 -6.85
CA HIS A 266 -6.05 -18.09 -6.09
C HIS A 266 -6.90 -16.97 -5.50
N VAL A 267 -8.20 -16.96 -5.83
CA VAL A 267 -9.18 -15.99 -5.33
C VAL A 267 -9.89 -16.60 -4.13
N ARG A 268 -9.73 -15.96 -2.98
CA ARG A 268 -10.34 -16.43 -1.72
C ARG A 268 -10.85 -15.28 -0.86
N ASN A 269 -11.79 -15.56 0.02
CA ASN A 269 -12.18 -14.59 1.04
C ASN A 269 -11.04 -14.46 2.07
N SER A 270 -10.61 -13.24 2.32
CA SER A 270 -9.59 -12.90 3.32
C SER A 270 -10.13 -11.82 4.27
N LEU A 271 -9.65 -11.81 5.51
CA LEU A 271 -9.94 -10.74 6.48
C LEU A 271 -8.92 -9.61 6.41
N ILE A 272 -7.77 -9.85 5.80
CA ILE A 272 -6.62 -8.93 5.78
C ILE A 272 -6.46 -8.35 4.38
N ARG A 273 -6.55 -7.03 4.28
CA ARG A 273 -6.45 -6.32 2.98
C ARG A 273 -5.12 -6.55 2.28
N THR A 274 -4.03 -6.49 2.99
CA THR A 274 -2.67 -6.60 2.43
C THR A 274 -2.36 -7.99 1.86
N GLU A 275 -3.12 -9.00 2.27
CA GLU A 275 -3.03 -10.39 1.80
C GLU A 275 -4.14 -10.75 0.81
N ALA A 276 -5.00 -9.80 0.46
CA ALA A 276 -6.11 -10.05 -0.46
C ALA A 276 -5.60 -10.24 -1.89
N ASP A 277 -6.22 -11.19 -2.59
CA ASP A 277 -5.98 -11.41 -4.00
C ASP A 277 -6.43 -10.24 -4.89
N GLU A 278 -6.00 -10.23 -6.13
CA GLU A 278 -6.26 -9.15 -7.10
C GLU A 278 -7.75 -8.85 -7.28
N VAL A 279 -8.61 -9.87 -7.25
CA VAL A 279 -10.04 -9.73 -7.51
C VAL A 279 -10.78 -9.20 -6.27
N THR A 280 -10.39 -9.65 -5.08
CA THR A 280 -11.08 -9.28 -3.83
C THR A 280 -10.49 -8.05 -3.14
N TYR A 281 -9.30 -7.60 -3.50
CA TYR A 281 -8.62 -6.46 -2.87
C TYR A 281 -9.49 -5.20 -2.81
N CYS A 282 -10.15 -4.82 -3.90
CA CYS A 282 -10.97 -3.62 -3.94
C CYS A 282 -12.18 -3.67 -2.99
N PHE A 283 -12.70 -4.87 -2.67
CA PHE A 283 -13.80 -4.99 -1.70
C PHE A 283 -13.38 -4.58 -0.29
N HIS A 284 -12.15 -4.79 0.10
CA HIS A 284 -11.63 -4.31 1.39
C HIS A 284 -11.67 -2.79 1.47
N ILE A 285 -11.35 -2.09 0.37
CA ILE A 285 -11.42 -0.63 0.31
C ILE A 285 -12.87 -0.15 0.32
N ILE A 286 -13.74 -0.78 -0.48
CA ILE A 286 -15.17 -0.48 -0.55
C ILE A 286 -15.83 -0.66 0.82
N LEU A 287 -15.52 -1.75 1.53
CA LEU A 287 -16.05 -2.00 2.88
C LEU A 287 -15.59 -0.93 3.88
N ARG A 288 -14.33 -0.52 3.83
CA ARG A 288 -13.81 0.54 4.71
C ARG A 288 -14.49 1.87 4.48
N LEU A 289 -14.71 2.25 3.22
CA LEU A 289 -15.48 3.45 2.89
C LEU A 289 -16.92 3.34 3.42
N SER A 290 -17.55 2.17 3.28
CA SER A 290 -18.90 1.95 3.79
C SER A 290 -18.99 2.06 5.31
N LEU A 291 -17.93 1.72 6.06
CA LEU A 291 -17.86 1.87 7.51
C LEU A 291 -17.95 3.32 7.97
N ILE A 292 -17.56 4.29 7.15
CA ILE A 292 -17.71 5.72 7.46
C ILE A 292 -19.18 6.06 7.64
N HIS A 293 -20.06 5.48 6.80
CA HIS A 293 -21.51 5.65 6.89
C HIS A 293 -22.13 4.89 8.06
N ILE A 294 -21.49 3.82 8.54
CA ILE A 294 -21.96 2.99 9.66
C ILE A 294 -21.49 3.55 11.01
N SER A 295 -20.28 4.08 11.09
CA SER A 295 -19.68 4.61 12.32
C SER A 295 -20.14 6.02 12.69
N GLU A 296 -21.08 6.64 11.94
CA GLU A 296 -21.82 7.83 12.32
C GLU A 296 -23.29 7.52 12.67
N PRO A 297 -23.60 6.60 13.62
CA PRO A 297 -25.00 6.25 13.95
C PRO A 297 -25.76 7.41 14.60
N THR A 298 -25.09 8.46 15.01
CA THR A 298 -25.70 9.65 15.62
C THR A 298 -26.47 10.53 14.64
N ARG A 299 -26.30 10.34 13.32
CA ARG A 299 -27.10 11.07 12.30
C ARG A 299 -28.37 10.32 11.89
N LEU A 300 -28.53 9.07 12.28
CA LEU A 300 -29.71 8.24 11.96
C LEU A 300 -30.61 7.97 13.17
N ALA A 301 -30.25 8.46 14.33
CA ALA A 301 -31.07 8.47 15.54
C ALA A 301 -31.50 9.90 15.86
#